data_9b5c162c604c390d3495347dc5ed278f
#
_entry.id   9b5c162c604c390d3495347dc5ed278f
#
_cell.length_a   1.000
_cell.length_b   1.000
_cell.length_c   1.000
_cell.angle_alpha   90.00
_cell.angle_beta   90.00
_cell.angle_gamma   90.00
#
_symmetry.space_group_name_H-M   'P 1'
#
loop_
_entity.id
_entity.type
_entity.pdbx_description
1 polymer ?
#
loop_
_entity_poly.entity_id
_entity_poly.type
_entity_poly.pdbx_seq_one_letter_code
_entity_poly.pdbx_strand_id
1 'polypeptide(L)'
;MKKIITLVLTLMTISTAVTYNVVFADAVYKVKVNNVVSEVKAPRGSVQSVLDKAGVSVSADDRLSHELTSKASEDEVIEVHKARLITVKDGESSTTITTTYDTVSDILTHAGYTLGEKDTVDRSGDTITITRIVVTTNTTSEDIVYESKEVESADLLKGERKVTTAGKNGKKEVTRTITAENGKEKSVVVDKEVMTEEPVTEIVQVGTKVTQPSVRLSNGNTAGATGAEAAQEMARRTGVPASTWETIIARESNGNPNAYNPSGASGLFQTMPGWGSTASVADQIEAATRAYNAQGLGAWGF
;
A
#
# COMPACT_ATOMS: atom_id res chain seq x y z
N MET A 1 56.41 117.70 30.76
CA MET A 1 55.55 116.66 30.20
C MET A 1 56.26 115.36 30.47
N LYS A 2 55.79 114.58 31.49
CA LYS A 2 56.39 113.28 31.91
C LYS A 2 55.62 112.16 31.27
N LYS A 3 56.31 111.36 30.45
CA LYS A 3 55.75 110.13 29.90
C LYS A 3 55.94 109.03 30.91
N ILE A 4 54.84 108.43 31.39
CA ILE A 4 54.83 107.25 32.22
C ILE A 4 54.81 106.06 31.28
N ILE A 5 55.83 105.18 31.36
CA ILE A 5 55.90 103.90 30.66
C ILE A 5 55.38 102.87 31.63
N THR A 6 54.22 102.29 31.31
CA THR A 6 53.66 101.20 32.07
C THR A 6 54.21 99.91 31.51
N LEU A 7 54.94 99.14 32.30
CA LEU A 7 55.44 97.81 31.98
C LEU A 7 54.37 96.74 32.34
N VAL A 8 53.78 96.12 31.33
CA VAL A 8 52.88 95.03 31.56
C VAL A 8 53.71 93.73 31.63
N LEU A 9 53.75 93.14 32.80
CA LEU A 9 54.40 91.86 33.05
C LEU A 9 53.37 90.74 32.77
N THR A 10 53.47 90.05 31.62
CA THR A 10 52.63 88.93 31.30
C THR A 10 53.17 87.66 31.98
N LEU A 11 52.48 87.22 33.01
CA LEU A 11 52.81 85.96 33.71
C LEU A 11 52.30 84.78 32.88
N MET A 12 53.18 84.02 32.21
CA MET A 12 52.86 82.84 31.42
C MET A 12 52.87 81.61 32.38
N THR A 13 51.68 81.18 32.83
CA THR A 13 51.53 79.93 33.60
C THR A 13 51.62 78.77 32.66
N ILE A 14 52.69 78.02 32.70
CA ILE A 14 52.83 76.71 32.03
C ILE A 14 52.06 75.67 32.88
N SER A 15 50.84 75.33 32.44
CA SER A 15 50.07 74.18 33.00
C SER A 15 50.60 72.90 32.40
N THR A 16 51.43 72.19 33.10
CA THR A 16 51.82 70.83 32.80
C THR A 16 50.64 69.92 33.21
N ALA A 17 49.82 69.52 32.25
CA ALA A 17 48.83 68.47 32.43
C ALA A 17 49.57 67.17 32.64
N VAL A 18 49.69 66.73 33.89
CA VAL A 18 50.15 65.37 34.20
C VAL A 18 48.96 64.38 33.93
N THR A 19 49.01 63.76 32.80
CA THR A 19 48.08 62.60 32.54
C THR A 19 48.56 61.45 33.35
N TYR A 20 47.85 61.15 34.45
CA TYR A 20 47.99 59.88 35.16
C TYR A 20 47.36 58.76 34.30
N ASN A 21 48.21 58.00 33.64
CA ASN A 21 47.77 56.71 33.12
C ASN A 21 47.53 55.73 34.29
N VAL A 22 46.31 55.71 34.80
CA VAL A 22 45.94 54.70 35.77
C VAL A 22 45.92 53.33 35.02
N VAL A 23 47.03 52.61 35.12
CA VAL A 23 47.07 51.21 34.65
C VAL A 23 46.30 50.46 35.70
N PHE A 24 45.02 50.12 35.42
CA PHE A 24 44.28 49.16 36.19
C PHE A 24 44.97 47.85 36.01
N ALA A 25 45.31 47.16 37.11
CA ALA A 25 45.82 45.82 37.06
C ALA A 25 44.78 44.88 36.34
N ASP A 26 45.24 44.11 35.38
CA ASP A 26 44.39 43.12 34.71
C ASP A 26 43.78 42.19 35.75
N ALA A 27 42.50 41.94 35.62
CA ALA A 27 41.76 40.92 36.36
C ALA A 27 41.61 39.65 35.50
N VAL A 28 41.40 38.52 36.16
CA VAL A 28 41.18 37.25 35.47
C VAL A 28 39.70 36.93 35.52
N TYR A 29 39.11 36.80 34.36
CA TYR A 29 37.68 36.48 34.18
C TYR A 29 37.53 35.08 33.60
N LYS A 30 36.45 34.40 33.96
CA LYS A 30 36.06 33.12 33.34
C LYS A 30 34.99 33.39 32.28
N VAL A 31 35.27 33.03 31.03
CA VAL A 31 34.34 33.13 29.90
C VAL A 31 34.05 31.75 29.41
N LYS A 32 32.75 31.41 29.38
CA LYS A 32 32.27 30.11 28.87
C LYS A 32 31.49 30.37 27.58
N VAL A 33 32.06 29.91 26.45
CA VAL A 33 31.37 29.96 25.16
C VAL A 33 30.83 28.56 24.84
N ASN A 34 29.51 28.45 24.80
CA ASN A 34 28.81 27.13 24.79
C ASN A 34 29.31 26.29 25.97
N ASN A 35 30.06 25.22 25.72
CA ASN A 35 30.55 24.31 26.76
C ASN A 35 32.06 24.46 27.05
N VAL A 36 32.73 25.44 26.42
CA VAL A 36 34.18 25.66 26.57
C VAL A 36 34.44 26.82 27.52
N VAL A 37 35.11 26.58 28.64
CA VAL A 37 35.51 27.58 29.60
C VAL A 37 36.94 28.01 29.32
N SER A 38 37.17 29.32 29.28
CA SER A 38 38.51 29.91 29.14
C SER A 38 38.73 31.04 30.19
N GLU A 39 39.97 31.22 30.64
CA GLU A 39 40.39 32.35 31.47
C GLU A 39 40.90 33.45 30.60
N VAL A 40 40.41 34.67 30.85
CA VAL A 40 40.71 35.89 30.08
C VAL A 40 41.26 36.95 31.01
N LYS A 41 42.48 37.43 30.75
CA LYS A 41 43.07 38.57 31.44
C LYS A 41 42.63 39.86 30.72
N ALA A 42 41.87 40.67 31.43
CA ALA A 42 41.38 41.96 30.90
C ALA A 42 41.36 43.05 32.00
N PRO A 43 41.47 44.31 31.62
CA PRO A 43 41.20 45.41 32.55
C PRO A 43 39.80 45.32 33.15
N ARG A 44 39.66 45.80 34.40
CA ARG A 44 38.33 45.88 35.02
C ARG A 44 37.41 46.79 34.20
N GLY A 45 36.29 46.22 33.78
CA GLY A 45 35.37 46.90 32.88
C GLY A 45 34.00 46.24 32.75
N SER A 46 33.35 46.47 31.64
CA SER A 46 32.06 45.84 31.33
C SER A 46 32.24 44.40 30.79
N VAL A 47 31.18 43.61 30.83
CA VAL A 47 31.10 42.29 30.21
C VAL A 47 31.53 42.36 28.73
N GLN A 48 31.08 43.37 27.98
CA GLN A 48 31.49 43.62 26.60
C GLN A 48 33.02 43.71 26.46
N SER A 49 33.68 44.50 27.34
CA SER A 49 35.14 44.70 27.27
C SER A 49 35.92 43.37 27.52
N VAL A 50 35.41 42.51 28.39
CA VAL A 50 35.98 41.19 28.65
C VAL A 50 35.80 40.28 27.46
N LEU A 51 34.61 40.26 26.87
CA LEU A 51 34.32 39.45 25.68
C LEU A 51 35.12 39.88 24.46
N ASP A 52 35.27 41.19 24.24
CA ASP A 52 36.14 41.73 23.17
C ASP A 52 37.61 41.31 23.36
N LYS A 53 38.10 41.31 24.61
CA LYS A 53 39.45 40.85 24.94
C LYS A 53 39.60 39.34 24.76
N ALA A 54 38.51 38.58 24.98
CA ALA A 54 38.43 37.16 24.73
C ALA A 54 38.33 36.81 23.23
N GLY A 55 38.16 37.80 22.34
CA GLY A 55 37.90 37.58 20.93
C GLY A 55 36.50 36.98 20.64
N VAL A 56 35.56 37.14 21.59
CA VAL A 56 34.21 36.61 21.48
C VAL A 56 33.26 37.72 20.99
N SER A 57 32.88 37.65 19.72
CA SER A 57 31.83 38.49 19.17
C SER A 57 30.45 38.00 19.61
N VAL A 58 29.53 38.91 19.91
CA VAL A 58 28.14 38.56 20.32
C VAL A 58 27.16 39.13 19.30
N SER A 59 26.24 38.29 18.84
CA SER A 59 25.13 38.66 17.98
C SER A 59 23.83 38.86 18.78
N ALA A 60 22.82 39.47 18.16
CA ALA A 60 21.53 39.71 18.81
C ALA A 60 20.79 38.41 19.18
N ASP A 61 21.07 37.29 18.46
CA ASP A 61 20.44 36.00 18.66
C ASP A 61 21.14 35.15 19.73
N ASP A 62 22.35 35.56 20.19
CA ASP A 62 23.10 34.88 21.22
C ASP A 62 22.45 35.07 22.59
N ARG A 63 22.53 34.08 23.45
CA ARG A 63 22.06 34.20 24.85
C ARG A 63 23.26 34.37 25.77
N LEU A 64 23.20 35.44 26.60
CA LEU A 64 24.20 35.74 27.57
C LEU A 64 23.68 35.59 29.00
N SER A 65 24.55 35.22 29.92
CA SER A 65 24.26 35.23 31.36
C SER A 65 24.18 36.61 31.96
N HIS A 66 24.82 37.60 31.34
CA HIS A 66 24.92 38.97 31.85
C HIS A 66 24.68 39.99 30.70
N GLU A 67 24.19 41.18 31.05
CA GLU A 67 24.09 42.27 30.08
C GLU A 67 25.49 42.77 29.69
N LEU A 68 25.67 43.07 28.42
CA LEU A 68 26.97 43.53 27.87
C LEU A 68 27.51 44.79 28.58
N THR A 69 26.63 45.68 29.04
CA THR A 69 26.95 46.93 29.72
C THR A 69 27.21 46.77 31.22
N SER A 70 26.84 45.62 31.80
CA SER A 70 27.06 45.34 33.21
C SER A 70 28.55 45.22 33.55
N LYS A 71 28.92 45.53 34.80
CA LYS A 71 30.30 45.37 35.26
C LYS A 71 30.62 43.89 35.39
N ALA A 72 31.73 43.46 34.79
CA ALA A 72 32.20 42.09 34.90
C ALA A 72 32.72 41.80 36.29
N SER A 73 32.38 40.60 36.84
CA SER A 73 32.86 40.08 38.13
C SER A 73 33.91 39.00 37.90
N GLU A 74 34.96 39.00 38.74
CA GLU A 74 36.00 37.97 38.71
C GLU A 74 35.52 36.62 39.30
N ASP A 75 34.49 36.68 40.13
CA ASP A 75 33.93 35.53 40.85
C ASP A 75 32.84 34.81 40.04
N GLU A 76 32.40 35.37 38.93
CA GLU A 76 31.31 34.86 38.10
C GLU A 76 31.81 34.39 36.75
N VAL A 77 31.07 33.44 36.16
CA VAL A 77 31.33 32.95 34.80
C VAL A 77 30.45 33.71 33.83
N ILE A 78 31.06 34.42 32.86
CA ILE A 78 30.34 35.06 31.77
C ILE A 78 30.00 33.94 30.75
N GLU A 79 28.74 33.49 30.70
CA GLU A 79 28.32 32.49 29.77
C GLU A 79 27.76 33.11 28.49
N VAL A 80 28.23 32.62 27.34
CA VAL A 80 27.77 32.97 25.99
C VAL A 80 27.32 31.71 25.29
N HIS A 81 26.04 31.64 25.05
CA HIS A 81 25.45 30.56 24.20
C HIS A 81 25.29 31.11 22.79
N LYS A 82 26.09 30.63 21.87
CA LYS A 82 26.06 31.05 20.47
C LYS A 82 24.83 30.52 19.78
N ALA A 83 24.12 31.42 19.12
CA ALA A 83 23.03 31.02 18.24
C ALA A 83 23.55 30.30 17.01
N ARG A 84 22.83 29.22 16.63
CA ARG A 84 23.12 28.43 15.44
C ARG A 84 21.82 28.12 14.68
N LEU A 85 21.96 27.86 13.40
CA LEU A 85 20.84 27.40 12.55
C LEU A 85 20.66 25.89 12.70
N ILE A 86 19.46 25.48 13.09
CA ILE A 86 19.06 24.09 13.15
C ILE A 86 17.95 23.85 12.15
N THR A 87 18.08 22.82 11.33
CA THR A 87 17.03 22.38 10.41
C THR A 87 16.22 21.29 11.07
N VAL A 88 14.93 21.50 11.25
CA VAL A 88 13.99 20.48 11.74
C VAL A 88 13.19 19.94 10.55
N LYS A 89 13.30 18.64 10.32
CA LYS A 89 12.51 17.88 9.35
C LYS A 89 11.40 17.14 10.09
N ASP A 90 10.14 17.40 9.71
CA ASP A 90 8.96 16.75 10.27
C ASP A 90 8.14 16.15 9.12
N GLY A 91 8.33 14.88 8.90
CA GLY A 91 7.81 14.20 7.72
C GLY A 91 8.42 14.78 6.42
N GLU A 92 7.56 15.34 5.58
CA GLU A 92 7.99 16.01 4.33
C GLU A 92 8.28 17.50 4.51
N SER A 93 7.95 18.05 5.67
CA SER A 93 8.19 19.47 5.98
C SER A 93 9.61 19.69 6.50
N SER A 94 10.20 20.84 6.15
CA SER A 94 11.52 21.25 6.63
C SER A 94 11.51 22.71 7.02
N THR A 95 11.91 23.01 8.24
CA THR A 95 11.96 24.36 8.79
C THR A 95 13.34 24.61 9.39
N THR A 96 13.92 25.78 9.13
CA THR A 96 15.17 26.19 9.75
C THR A 96 14.89 27.23 10.84
N ILE A 97 15.46 27.03 12.02
CA ILE A 97 15.30 27.86 13.18
C ILE A 97 16.67 28.31 13.70
N THR A 98 16.74 29.55 14.24
CA THR A 98 17.91 30.02 14.96
C THR A 98 17.71 29.73 16.45
N THR A 99 18.67 29.10 17.10
CA THR A 99 18.53 28.71 18.52
C THR A 99 19.86 28.67 19.25
N THR A 100 19.81 28.96 20.55
CA THR A 100 20.92 28.81 21.50
C THR A 100 20.78 27.54 22.35
N TYR A 101 19.73 26.77 22.19
CA TYR A 101 19.52 25.52 22.93
C TYR A 101 20.37 24.39 22.37
N ASP A 102 20.83 23.50 23.25
CA ASP A 102 21.73 22.40 22.88
C ASP A 102 21.04 21.05 22.81
N THR A 103 20.03 20.82 23.66
CA THR A 103 19.32 19.54 23.68
C THR A 103 18.25 19.50 22.61
N VAL A 104 18.01 18.33 22.04
CA VAL A 104 16.93 18.11 21.06
C VAL A 104 15.57 18.48 21.64
N SER A 105 15.33 18.10 22.89
CA SER A 105 14.06 18.39 23.58
C SER A 105 13.79 19.89 23.68
N ASP A 106 14.79 20.67 24.14
CA ASP A 106 14.64 22.13 24.30
C ASP A 106 14.46 22.81 22.95
N ILE A 107 15.24 22.38 21.93
CA ILE A 107 15.14 22.91 20.57
C ILE A 107 13.72 22.69 20.02
N LEU A 108 13.20 21.46 20.10
CA LEU A 108 11.87 21.12 19.57
C LEU A 108 10.77 21.84 20.34
N THR A 109 10.87 21.88 21.68
CA THR A 109 9.88 22.55 22.53
C THR A 109 9.83 24.06 22.21
N HIS A 110 11.00 24.71 22.10
CA HIS A 110 11.09 26.14 21.76
C HIS A 110 10.57 26.44 20.35
N ALA A 111 10.80 25.50 19.42
CA ALA A 111 10.30 25.61 18.05
C ALA A 111 8.80 25.24 17.91
N GLY A 112 8.13 24.88 19.00
CA GLY A 112 6.69 24.56 19.03
C GLY A 112 6.34 23.16 18.53
N TYR A 113 7.31 22.26 18.43
CA TYR A 113 7.06 20.87 18.07
C TYR A 113 6.64 20.05 19.29
N THR A 114 5.54 19.31 19.15
CA THR A 114 5.11 18.30 20.12
C THR A 114 5.31 16.92 19.50
N LEU A 115 5.81 15.98 20.29
CA LEU A 115 6.02 14.60 19.86
C LEU A 115 4.89 13.73 20.39
N GLY A 116 4.39 12.82 19.55
CA GLY A 116 3.52 11.72 19.96
C GLY A 116 4.32 10.65 20.71
N GLU A 117 3.61 9.79 21.44
CA GLU A 117 4.23 8.74 22.28
C GLU A 117 5.13 7.78 21.49
N LYS A 118 4.81 7.53 20.22
CA LYS A 118 5.53 6.60 19.36
C LYS A 118 6.46 7.29 18.36
N ASP A 119 6.44 8.62 18.31
CA ASP A 119 7.31 9.37 17.41
C ASP A 119 8.78 9.15 17.76
N THR A 120 9.64 9.11 16.75
CA THR A 120 11.08 9.00 16.95
C THR A 120 11.78 10.24 16.45
N VAL A 121 12.90 10.57 17.10
CA VAL A 121 13.71 11.73 16.74
C VAL A 121 15.16 11.31 16.61
N ASP A 122 15.75 11.66 15.49
CA ASP A 122 17.18 11.51 15.24
C ASP A 122 17.84 12.88 15.03
N ARG A 123 19.10 13.02 15.44
CA ARG A 123 19.90 14.23 15.23
C ARG A 123 21.22 13.90 14.55
N SER A 124 21.44 14.53 13.42
CA SER A 124 22.70 14.47 12.69
C SER A 124 23.24 15.89 12.49
N GLY A 125 24.24 16.27 13.28
CA GLY A 125 24.79 17.63 13.27
C GLY A 125 23.75 18.69 13.62
N ASP A 126 23.49 19.59 12.68
CA ASP A 126 22.50 20.66 12.81
C ASP A 126 21.12 20.30 12.18
N THR A 127 20.90 19.03 11.87
CA THR A 127 19.61 18.54 11.38
C THR A 127 18.97 17.65 12.44
N ILE A 128 17.72 17.93 12.78
CA ILE A 128 16.85 17.09 13.62
C ILE A 128 15.76 16.54 12.70
N THR A 129 15.60 15.23 12.70
CA THR A 129 14.56 14.55 11.91
C THR A 129 13.54 13.91 12.84
N ILE A 130 12.28 14.30 12.70
CA ILE A 130 11.14 13.71 13.40
C ILE A 130 10.48 12.71 12.47
N THR A 131 10.33 11.48 12.92
CA THR A 131 9.51 10.46 12.24
C THR A 131 8.21 10.30 13.00
N ARG A 132 7.10 10.69 12.39
CA ARG A 132 5.75 10.58 12.95
C ARG A 132 5.24 9.15 12.79
N ILE A 133 4.89 8.51 13.90
CA ILE A 133 4.41 7.12 13.92
C ILE A 133 2.96 7.11 14.39
N VAL A 134 2.06 6.69 13.49
CA VAL A 134 0.64 6.50 13.79
C VAL A 134 0.32 5.02 13.70
N VAL A 135 -0.25 4.48 14.77
CA VAL A 135 -0.73 3.09 14.83
C VAL A 135 -2.24 3.12 14.96
N THR A 136 -2.93 2.50 14.02
CA THR A 136 -4.40 2.39 14.02
C THR A 136 -4.81 0.94 13.95
N THR A 137 -5.91 0.59 14.63
CA THR A 137 -6.53 -0.73 14.53
C THR A 137 -7.83 -0.59 13.76
N ASN A 138 -8.01 -1.43 12.75
CA ASN A 138 -9.21 -1.46 11.92
C ASN A 138 -9.77 -2.88 11.86
N THR A 139 -11.10 -3.01 11.98
CA THR A 139 -11.81 -4.29 11.81
C THR A 139 -12.70 -4.19 10.57
N THR A 140 -12.53 -5.12 9.66
CA THR A 140 -13.30 -5.20 8.40
C THR A 140 -13.99 -6.54 8.29
N SER A 141 -15.19 -6.56 7.71
CA SER A 141 -15.88 -7.79 7.33
C SER A 141 -15.46 -8.19 5.93
N GLU A 142 -15.03 -9.44 5.77
CA GLU A 142 -14.60 -10.04 4.51
C GLU A 142 -15.41 -11.30 4.20
N ASP A 143 -15.67 -11.52 2.92
CA ASP A 143 -16.36 -12.73 2.48
C ASP A 143 -15.41 -13.93 2.45
N ILE A 144 -15.93 -15.09 2.87
CA ILE A 144 -15.32 -16.40 2.68
C ILE A 144 -16.04 -17.04 1.50
N VAL A 145 -15.34 -17.21 0.40
CA VAL A 145 -15.94 -17.82 -0.81
C VAL A 145 -16.33 -19.25 -0.51
N TYR A 146 -17.54 -19.64 -0.92
CA TYR A 146 -18.01 -21.02 -0.80
C TYR A 146 -17.26 -21.96 -1.77
N GLU A 147 -17.21 -23.24 -1.41
CA GLU A 147 -16.69 -24.30 -2.28
C GLU A 147 -17.83 -24.93 -3.09
N SER A 148 -17.54 -25.38 -4.34
CA SER A 148 -18.47 -26.17 -5.15
C SER A 148 -18.00 -27.61 -5.19
N LYS A 149 -18.92 -28.55 -4.87
CA LYS A 149 -18.67 -29.99 -4.85
C LYS A 149 -19.58 -30.70 -5.84
N GLU A 150 -18.99 -31.51 -6.73
CA GLU A 150 -19.71 -32.37 -7.63
C GLU A 150 -20.00 -33.71 -6.96
N VAL A 151 -21.22 -34.24 -7.15
CA VAL A 151 -21.66 -35.54 -6.67
C VAL A 151 -22.34 -36.29 -7.83
N GLU A 152 -21.91 -37.52 -8.08
CA GLU A 152 -22.52 -38.35 -9.12
C GLU A 152 -23.96 -38.70 -8.79
N SER A 153 -24.82 -38.69 -9.82
CA SER A 153 -26.24 -39.04 -9.72
C SER A 153 -26.64 -40.01 -10.81
N ALA A 154 -27.12 -41.20 -10.42
CA ALA A 154 -27.66 -42.17 -11.33
C ALA A 154 -29.09 -41.85 -11.81
N ASP A 155 -29.71 -40.81 -11.24
CA ASP A 155 -31.05 -40.35 -11.62
C ASP A 155 -31.06 -39.39 -12.80
N LEU A 156 -29.95 -38.66 -12.95
CA LEU A 156 -29.74 -37.69 -14.03
C LEU A 156 -29.05 -38.35 -15.22
N LEU A 157 -29.45 -37.99 -16.43
CA LEU A 157 -28.78 -38.44 -17.64
C LEU A 157 -27.31 -37.98 -17.65
N LYS A 158 -26.44 -38.80 -18.22
CA LYS A 158 -25.03 -38.51 -18.37
C LYS A 158 -24.81 -37.17 -19.04
N GLY A 159 -24.05 -36.29 -18.35
CA GLY A 159 -23.81 -34.93 -18.78
C GLY A 159 -24.81 -33.87 -18.27
N GLU A 160 -25.93 -34.29 -17.70
CA GLU A 160 -26.83 -33.38 -17.01
C GLU A 160 -26.23 -32.92 -15.68
N ARG A 161 -26.46 -31.67 -15.32
CA ARG A 161 -25.98 -31.07 -14.09
C ARG A 161 -27.16 -30.40 -13.38
N LYS A 162 -27.26 -30.61 -12.08
CA LYS A 162 -28.32 -30.02 -11.26
C LYS A 162 -27.73 -29.52 -9.94
N VAL A 163 -27.88 -28.27 -9.69
CA VAL A 163 -27.55 -27.70 -8.37
C VAL A 163 -28.63 -28.15 -7.38
N THR A 164 -28.23 -28.88 -6.35
CA THR A 164 -29.12 -29.35 -5.28
C THR A 164 -29.01 -28.56 -4.00
N THR A 165 -27.82 -27.97 -3.78
CA THR A 165 -27.60 -27.02 -2.71
C THR A 165 -26.89 -25.78 -3.33
N ALA A 166 -27.50 -24.62 -3.23
CA ALA A 166 -26.87 -23.40 -3.68
C ALA A 166 -25.76 -23.00 -2.72
N GLY A 167 -24.60 -22.62 -3.26
CA GLY A 167 -23.48 -22.07 -2.49
C GLY A 167 -23.86 -20.71 -1.90
N LYS A 168 -23.33 -20.43 -0.71
CA LYS A 168 -23.45 -19.12 -0.06
C LYS A 168 -22.11 -18.77 0.57
N ASN A 169 -21.60 -17.56 0.28
CA ASN A 169 -20.41 -17.07 0.95
C ASN A 169 -20.63 -16.96 2.45
N GLY A 170 -19.61 -17.36 3.21
CA GLY A 170 -19.50 -17.05 4.63
C GLY A 170 -18.94 -15.66 4.83
N LYS A 171 -18.77 -15.27 6.11
CA LYS A 171 -18.16 -13.98 6.50
C LYS A 171 -17.16 -14.19 7.61
N LYS A 172 -16.09 -13.41 7.58
CA LYS A 172 -15.15 -13.28 8.68
C LYS A 172 -14.90 -11.80 9.00
N GLU A 173 -14.69 -11.52 10.27
CA GLU A 173 -14.13 -10.26 10.72
C GLU A 173 -12.62 -10.38 10.83
N VAL A 174 -11.92 -9.44 10.18
CA VAL A 174 -10.46 -9.37 10.22
C VAL A 174 -10.05 -8.06 10.87
N THR A 175 -9.37 -8.17 12.00
CA THR A 175 -8.79 -7.04 12.72
C THR A 175 -7.33 -6.89 12.32
N ARG A 176 -6.95 -5.69 11.88
CA ARG A 176 -5.60 -5.36 11.44
C ARG A 176 -5.06 -4.17 12.20
N THR A 177 -3.80 -4.25 12.61
CA THR A 177 -3.03 -3.11 13.08
C THR A 177 -2.20 -2.56 11.92
N ILE A 178 -2.44 -1.29 11.60
CA ILE A 178 -1.76 -0.55 10.54
C ILE A 178 -0.81 0.44 11.21
N THR A 179 0.47 0.36 10.87
CA THR A 179 1.48 1.34 11.27
C THR A 179 1.84 2.21 10.09
N ALA A 180 1.71 3.52 10.27
CA ALA A 180 2.11 4.52 9.29
C ALA A 180 3.29 5.35 9.82
N GLU A 181 4.27 5.60 8.97
CA GLU A 181 5.40 6.51 9.21
C GLU A 181 5.26 7.73 8.30
N ASN A 182 5.25 8.94 8.88
CA ASN A 182 5.10 10.20 8.14
C ASN A 182 3.90 10.20 7.19
N GLY A 183 2.77 9.60 7.64
CA GLY A 183 1.54 9.50 6.85
C GLY A 183 1.54 8.42 5.77
N LYS A 184 2.61 7.65 5.60
CA LYS A 184 2.69 6.54 4.64
C LYS A 184 2.59 5.22 5.37
N GLU A 185 1.76 4.30 4.87
CA GLU A 185 1.64 2.96 5.40
C GLU A 185 2.99 2.22 5.32
N LYS A 186 3.45 1.72 6.44
CA LYS A 186 4.71 0.99 6.59
C LYS A 186 4.48 -0.50 6.76
N SER A 187 3.49 -0.86 7.57
CA SER A 187 3.17 -2.26 7.84
C SER A 187 1.70 -2.44 8.17
N VAL A 188 1.15 -3.59 7.76
CA VAL A 188 -0.17 -4.08 8.13
C VAL A 188 0.01 -5.46 8.75
N VAL A 189 -0.48 -5.63 9.96
CA VAL A 189 -0.45 -6.92 10.67
C VAL A 189 -1.88 -7.37 10.90
N VAL A 190 -2.19 -8.62 10.58
CA VAL A 190 -3.47 -9.25 10.95
C VAL A 190 -3.35 -9.74 12.39
N ASP A 191 -4.10 -9.11 13.28
CA ASP A 191 -4.08 -9.43 14.71
C ASP A 191 -5.03 -10.56 15.05
N LYS A 192 -6.20 -10.58 14.36
CA LYS A 192 -7.27 -11.52 14.67
C LYS A 192 -8.14 -11.75 13.44
N GLU A 193 -8.54 -13.00 13.21
CA GLU A 193 -9.60 -13.39 12.30
C GLU A 193 -10.67 -14.17 13.05
N VAL A 194 -11.93 -13.83 12.85
CA VAL A 194 -13.09 -14.51 13.47
C VAL A 194 -14.11 -14.79 12.40
N MET A 195 -14.40 -16.04 12.18
CA MET A 195 -15.52 -16.45 11.31
C MET A 195 -16.84 -16.05 12.00
N THR A 196 -17.65 -15.24 11.33
CA THR A 196 -18.97 -14.79 11.82
C THR A 196 -20.12 -15.52 11.14
N GLU A 197 -19.91 -16.01 9.92
CA GLU A 197 -20.87 -16.80 9.17
C GLU A 197 -20.12 -17.89 8.37
N GLU A 198 -20.50 -19.15 8.54
CA GLU A 198 -19.89 -20.26 7.80
C GLU A 198 -20.35 -20.24 6.34
N PRO A 199 -19.46 -20.52 5.36
CA PRO A 199 -19.86 -20.67 3.97
C PRO A 199 -20.66 -21.95 3.79
N VAL A 200 -21.65 -21.92 2.88
CA VAL A 200 -22.41 -23.09 2.49
C VAL A 200 -21.85 -23.62 1.18
N THR A 201 -21.36 -24.83 1.20
CA THR A 201 -20.82 -25.50 -0.01
C THR A 201 -21.94 -25.73 -1.04
N GLU A 202 -21.69 -25.33 -2.29
CA GLU A 202 -22.55 -25.69 -3.41
C GLU A 202 -22.45 -27.17 -3.69
N ILE A 203 -23.60 -27.86 -3.88
CA ILE A 203 -23.63 -29.24 -4.32
C ILE A 203 -24.25 -29.33 -5.71
N VAL A 204 -23.45 -29.79 -6.67
CA VAL A 204 -23.87 -30.02 -8.06
C VAL A 204 -23.92 -31.51 -8.35
N GLN A 205 -25.11 -32.03 -8.60
CA GLN A 205 -25.27 -33.38 -9.10
C GLN A 205 -24.86 -33.45 -10.57
N VAL A 206 -24.04 -34.46 -10.91
CA VAL A 206 -23.59 -34.74 -12.28
C VAL A 206 -24.15 -36.08 -12.66
N GLY A 207 -24.94 -36.12 -13.73
CA GLY A 207 -25.62 -37.32 -14.20
C GLY A 207 -24.64 -38.37 -14.72
N THR A 208 -24.89 -39.64 -14.31
CA THR A 208 -24.16 -40.84 -14.77
C THR A 208 -25.06 -41.81 -15.47
N LYS A 209 -26.40 -41.58 -15.49
CA LYS A 209 -27.38 -42.49 -16.10
C LYS A 209 -27.18 -42.57 -17.60
N VAL A 210 -26.83 -43.75 -18.09
CA VAL A 210 -26.70 -44.03 -19.53
C VAL A 210 -28.09 -44.25 -20.13
N THR A 211 -28.38 -43.57 -21.23
CA THR A 211 -29.63 -43.76 -21.98
C THR A 211 -29.62 -45.15 -22.61
N GLN A 212 -30.63 -45.92 -22.32
CA GLN A 212 -30.84 -47.21 -23.01
C GLN A 212 -31.76 -46.99 -24.20
N PRO A 213 -31.52 -47.67 -25.34
CA PRO A 213 -32.40 -47.58 -26.49
C PRO A 213 -33.81 -48.08 -26.14
N SER A 214 -34.80 -47.28 -26.45
CA SER A 214 -36.21 -47.61 -26.22
C SER A 214 -36.82 -48.33 -27.43
N VAL A 215 -36.20 -48.19 -28.61
CA VAL A 215 -36.68 -48.77 -29.89
C VAL A 215 -35.86 -50.00 -30.29
N ARG A 216 -36.54 -51.02 -30.63
CA ARG A 216 -35.97 -52.24 -31.26
C ARG A 216 -36.76 -52.51 -32.51
N LEU A 217 -36.07 -52.60 -33.64
CA LEU A 217 -36.70 -52.99 -34.93
C LEU A 217 -36.97 -54.45 -35.01
N SER A 218 -37.86 -54.91 -35.93
CA SER A 218 -38.22 -56.29 -36.14
C SER A 218 -37.03 -57.17 -36.55
N ASN A 219 -36.00 -56.63 -37.17
CA ASN A 219 -34.75 -57.30 -37.50
C ASN A 219 -33.77 -57.42 -36.33
N GLY A 220 -34.15 -56.91 -35.14
CA GLY A 220 -33.33 -56.91 -33.94
C GLY A 220 -32.40 -55.66 -33.77
N ASN A 221 -32.35 -54.79 -34.76
CA ASN A 221 -31.50 -53.55 -34.67
C ASN A 221 -32.01 -52.61 -33.61
N THR A 222 -31.07 -51.89 -32.97
CA THR A 222 -31.33 -50.82 -31.98
C THR A 222 -30.40 -49.67 -32.19
N ALA A 223 -30.71 -48.54 -31.60
CA ALA A 223 -29.81 -47.40 -31.61
C ALA A 223 -28.53 -47.65 -30.78
N GLY A 224 -28.49 -48.65 -29.90
CA GLY A 224 -27.41 -48.80 -28.92
C GLY A 224 -27.40 -47.66 -27.90
N ALA A 225 -26.58 -47.72 -26.88
CA ALA A 225 -26.51 -46.68 -25.85
C ALA A 225 -26.05 -45.33 -26.43
N THR A 226 -25.00 -45.33 -27.24
CA THR A 226 -24.47 -44.12 -27.89
C THR A 226 -25.50 -43.51 -28.87
N GLY A 227 -26.22 -44.34 -29.63
CA GLY A 227 -27.27 -43.86 -30.52
C GLY A 227 -28.50 -43.36 -29.77
N ALA A 228 -28.83 -43.95 -28.62
CA ALA A 228 -29.91 -43.43 -27.77
C ALA A 228 -29.58 -42.06 -27.16
N GLU A 229 -28.33 -41.85 -26.75
CA GLU A 229 -27.85 -40.53 -26.31
C GLU A 229 -27.92 -39.51 -27.47
N ALA A 230 -27.45 -39.89 -28.66
CA ALA A 230 -27.53 -39.03 -29.84
C ALA A 230 -28.98 -38.72 -30.23
N ALA A 231 -29.90 -39.69 -30.10
CA ALA A 231 -31.32 -39.50 -30.35
C ALA A 231 -31.98 -38.52 -29.39
N GLN A 232 -31.61 -38.52 -28.10
CA GLN A 232 -32.05 -37.55 -27.11
C GLN A 232 -31.58 -36.16 -27.47
N GLU A 233 -30.31 -35.97 -27.86
CA GLU A 233 -29.79 -34.68 -28.29
C GLU A 233 -30.45 -34.19 -29.58
N MET A 234 -30.72 -35.07 -30.54
CA MET A 234 -31.48 -34.71 -31.73
C MET A 234 -32.90 -34.27 -31.39
N ALA A 235 -33.57 -34.96 -30.46
CA ALA A 235 -34.90 -34.56 -29.98
C ALA A 235 -34.88 -33.15 -29.36
N ARG A 236 -33.89 -32.87 -28.57
CA ARG A 236 -33.69 -31.55 -27.97
C ARG A 236 -33.49 -30.43 -29.01
N ARG A 237 -32.76 -30.72 -30.09
CA ARG A 237 -32.45 -29.75 -31.18
C ARG A 237 -33.59 -29.53 -32.14
N THR A 238 -34.37 -30.57 -32.42
CA THR A 238 -35.32 -30.58 -33.51
C THR A 238 -36.79 -30.59 -33.08
N GLY A 239 -37.07 -30.92 -31.82
CA GLY A 239 -38.42 -31.13 -31.32
C GLY A 239 -39.05 -32.47 -31.76
N VAL A 240 -38.35 -33.26 -32.59
CA VAL A 240 -38.80 -34.60 -33.00
C VAL A 240 -38.56 -35.61 -31.85
N PRO A 241 -39.51 -36.48 -31.53
CA PRO A 241 -39.35 -37.45 -30.44
C PRO A 241 -38.07 -38.30 -30.57
N ALA A 242 -37.38 -38.55 -29.44
CA ALA A 242 -36.16 -39.35 -29.41
C ALA A 242 -36.36 -40.77 -30.02
N SER A 243 -37.53 -41.39 -29.79
CA SER A 243 -37.88 -42.69 -30.40
C SER A 243 -37.87 -42.69 -31.94
N THR A 244 -38.20 -41.57 -32.58
CA THR A 244 -38.09 -41.43 -34.04
C THR A 244 -36.61 -41.43 -34.44
N TRP A 245 -35.77 -40.66 -33.74
CA TRP A 245 -34.32 -40.65 -33.99
C TRP A 245 -33.65 -41.98 -33.70
N GLU A 246 -34.07 -42.69 -32.64
CA GLU A 246 -33.61 -44.06 -32.37
C GLU A 246 -33.98 -45.02 -33.53
N THR A 247 -35.20 -44.87 -34.08
CA THR A 247 -35.63 -45.67 -35.24
C THR A 247 -34.74 -45.41 -36.44
N ILE A 248 -34.41 -44.15 -36.71
CA ILE A 248 -33.50 -43.76 -37.80
C ILE A 248 -32.12 -44.40 -37.57
N ILE A 249 -31.53 -44.18 -36.39
CA ILE A 249 -30.21 -44.73 -36.06
C ILE A 249 -30.16 -46.24 -36.13
N ALA A 250 -31.19 -46.89 -35.59
CA ALA A 250 -31.32 -48.41 -35.67
C ALA A 250 -31.33 -48.85 -37.09
N ARG A 251 -32.04 -48.14 -37.97
CA ARG A 251 -32.15 -48.49 -39.38
C ARG A 251 -30.88 -48.20 -40.18
N GLU A 252 -30.29 -47.07 -39.97
CA GLU A 252 -29.17 -46.55 -40.76
C GLU A 252 -27.81 -47.20 -40.36
N SER A 253 -27.58 -47.38 -39.07
CA SER A 253 -26.27 -47.84 -38.57
C SER A 253 -26.31 -48.98 -37.56
N ASN A 254 -27.52 -49.44 -37.13
CA ASN A 254 -27.67 -50.31 -35.95
C ASN A 254 -26.92 -49.82 -34.72
N GLY A 255 -26.89 -48.47 -34.53
CA GLY A 255 -26.22 -47.82 -33.41
C GLY A 255 -24.68 -47.77 -33.51
N ASN A 256 -24.10 -48.14 -34.65
CA ASN A 256 -22.66 -48.08 -34.83
C ASN A 256 -22.21 -46.69 -35.27
N PRO A 257 -21.48 -45.94 -34.41
CA PRO A 257 -21.00 -44.59 -34.76
C PRO A 257 -19.90 -44.62 -35.83
N ASN A 258 -19.30 -45.76 -36.10
CA ASN A 258 -18.28 -45.94 -37.14
C ASN A 258 -18.83 -46.59 -38.42
N ALA A 259 -20.16 -46.68 -38.56
CA ALA A 259 -20.76 -47.23 -39.79
C ALA A 259 -20.36 -46.38 -40.99
N TYR A 260 -20.00 -47.07 -42.09
CA TYR A 260 -19.61 -46.43 -43.35
C TYR A 260 -20.26 -47.16 -44.51
N ASN A 261 -20.81 -46.36 -45.44
CA ASN A 261 -21.38 -46.85 -46.66
C ASN A 261 -20.49 -46.46 -47.85
N PRO A 262 -20.21 -47.33 -48.83
CA PRO A 262 -19.41 -46.97 -50.02
C PRO A 262 -19.95 -45.77 -50.80
N SER A 263 -21.23 -45.41 -50.66
CA SER A 263 -21.78 -44.16 -51.21
C SER A 263 -21.25 -42.88 -50.55
N GLY A 264 -20.49 -43.01 -49.46
CA GLY A 264 -19.94 -41.91 -48.69
C GLY A 264 -20.75 -41.56 -47.43
N ALA A 265 -21.89 -42.12 -47.21
CA ALA A 265 -22.66 -41.92 -45.97
C ALA A 265 -21.96 -42.57 -44.78
N SER A 266 -21.97 -41.90 -43.64
CA SER A 266 -21.24 -42.39 -42.46
C SER A 266 -21.87 -41.99 -41.11
N GLY A 267 -21.49 -42.72 -40.07
CA GLY A 267 -21.87 -42.49 -38.69
C GLY A 267 -23.27 -43.01 -38.33
N LEU A 268 -23.75 -42.62 -37.16
CA LEU A 268 -25.05 -43.08 -36.60
C LEU A 268 -26.22 -42.80 -37.53
N PHE A 269 -26.22 -41.66 -38.21
CA PHE A 269 -27.31 -41.17 -39.03
C PHE A 269 -27.08 -41.38 -40.51
N GLN A 270 -25.95 -42.00 -40.92
CA GLN A 270 -25.55 -42.20 -42.32
C GLN A 270 -25.69 -40.95 -43.17
N THR A 271 -25.19 -39.81 -42.62
CA THR A 271 -25.24 -38.57 -43.34
C THR A 271 -24.14 -38.48 -44.41
N MET A 272 -24.43 -37.83 -45.54
CA MET A 272 -23.48 -37.60 -46.60
C MET A 272 -22.47 -36.53 -46.26
N PRO A 273 -21.23 -36.57 -46.79
CA PRO A 273 -20.17 -35.61 -46.46
C PRO A 273 -20.56 -34.14 -46.67
N GLY A 274 -21.49 -33.86 -47.56
CA GLY A 274 -22.01 -32.50 -47.82
C GLY A 274 -22.68 -31.84 -46.60
N TRP A 275 -23.10 -32.61 -45.62
CA TRP A 275 -23.73 -32.08 -44.40
C TRP A 275 -22.70 -31.76 -43.27
N GLY A 276 -21.47 -32.18 -43.43
CA GLY A 276 -20.39 -31.91 -42.46
C GLY A 276 -19.60 -33.15 -42.05
N SER A 277 -18.69 -32.95 -41.08
CA SER A 277 -17.88 -34.02 -40.50
C SER A 277 -18.74 -35.06 -39.79
N THR A 278 -18.29 -36.31 -39.83
CA THR A 278 -18.84 -37.44 -39.06
C THR A 278 -17.76 -38.11 -38.20
N ALA A 279 -16.64 -37.42 -37.97
CA ALA A 279 -15.47 -37.95 -37.27
C ALA A 279 -15.74 -38.28 -35.77
N SER A 280 -16.66 -37.58 -35.16
CA SER A 280 -17.11 -37.81 -33.79
C SER A 280 -18.64 -37.92 -33.72
N VAL A 281 -19.18 -38.48 -32.63
CA VAL A 281 -20.64 -38.50 -32.42
C VAL A 281 -21.22 -37.07 -32.38
N ALA A 282 -20.49 -36.11 -31.81
CA ALA A 282 -20.92 -34.71 -31.81
C ALA A 282 -20.99 -34.13 -33.23
N ASP A 283 -20.01 -34.42 -34.08
CA ASP A 283 -20.02 -34.03 -35.50
C ASP A 283 -21.17 -34.68 -36.26
N GLN A 284 -21.47 -35.97 -35.98
CA GLN A 284 -22.58 -36.71 -36.59
C GLN A 284 -23.93 -36.09 -36.24
N ILE A 285 -24.14 -35.70 -34.98
CA ILE A 285 -25.33 -34.97 -34.53
C ILE A 285 -25.44 -33.63 -35.25
N GLU A 286 -24.34 -32.91 -35.38
CA GLU A 286 -24.28 -31.61 -36.06
C GLU A 286 -24.68 -31.79 -37.56
N ALA A 287 -24.06 -32.75 -38.26
CA ALA A 287 -24.36 -33.07 -39.64
C ALA A 287 -25.85 -33.49 -39.84
N ALA A 288 -26.36 -34.36 -38.95
CA ALA A 288 -27.77 -34.77 -38.96
C ALA A 288 -28.72 -33.58 -38.69
N THR A 289 -28.34 -32.67 -37.77
CA THR A 289 -29.12 -31.45 -37.52
C THR A 289 -29.21 -30.57 -38.76
N ARG A 290 -28.11 -30.41 -39.50
CA ARG A 290 -28.10 -29.63 -40.75
C ARG A 290 -28.97 -30.30 -41.82
N ALA A 291 -28.85 -31.62 -42.00
CA ALA A 291 -29.68 -32.34 -42.94
C ALA A 291 -31.17 -32.22 -42.60
N TYR A 292 -31.52 -32.36 -41.32
CA TYR A 292 -32.90 -32.18 -40.85
C TYR A 292 -33.41 -30.72 -41.07
N ASN A 293 -32.64 -29.72 -40.78
CA ASN A 293 -33.04 -28.34 -40.99
C ASN A 293 -33.30 -28.02 -42.47
N ALA A 294 -32.61 -28.69 -43.38
CA ALA A 294 -32.77 -28.52 -44.84
C ALA A 294 -33.90 -29.34 -45.44
N GLN A 295 -34.12 -30.57 -44.97
CA GLN A 295 -34.97 -31.58 -45.62
C GLN A 295 -36.03 -32.22 -44.72
N GLY A 296 -36.02 -31.84 -43.42
CA GLY A 296 -36.86 -32.52 -42.43
C GLY A 296 -36.50 -34.00 -42.29
N LEU A 297 -37.45 -34.82 -41.86
CA LEU A 297 -37.25 -36.26 -41.73
C LEU A 297 -37.15 -36.93 -43.11
N GLY A 298 -37.51 -36.24 -44.19
CA GLY A 298 -37.38 -36.72 -45.56
C GLY A 298 -35.93 -37.09 -45.94
N ALA A 299 -34.92 -36.51 -45.27
CA ALA A 299 -33.51 -36.85 -45.42
C ALA A 299 -33.26 -38.36 -45.17
N TRP A 300 -34.13 -39.03 -44.40
CA TRP A 300 -34.07 -40.46 -44.01
C TRP A 300 -35.31 -41.25 -44.49
N GLY A 301 -36.11 -40.63 -45.38
CA GLY A 301 -37.27 -41.33 -45.95
C GLY A 301 -38.44 -41.56 -44.98
N PHE A 302 -38.62 -40.62 -44.00
CA PHE A 302 -39.77 -40.57 -43.09
C PHE A 302 -40.80 -39.55 -43.53
#